data_5a68b342d64c761c1518d2ed001bf997
#
_entry.id   5a68b342d64c761c1518d2ed001bf997
#
_cell.length_a   1.000
_cell.length_b   1.000
_cell.length_c   1.000
_cell.angle_alpha   90.00
_cell.angle_beta   90.00
_cell.angle_gamma   90.00
#
_symmetry.space_group_name_H-M   'P 1'
#
loop_
_entity.id
_entity.type
_entity.pdbx_description
1 polymer ?
#
loop_
_entity_poly.entity_id
_entity_poly.type
_entity_poly.pdbx_seq_one_letter_code
_entity_poly.pdbx_strand_id
1 'polypeptide(L)'
;WRQRPADIERDAERPMIDTVQALAVRCELVEEHVEWAPDQWAERVSAVRDQLDEIEQALIPFGLHVVGEPLNSDDRHEMLLAMAESGGASNIDVAAFTRAIESADADSLDALLKDAMPDAAEDATATLTATLLEAAAVLGEDHELRAILRALDGRFIQPVKGGDVLRAPEILPTGRNLHGFDPFRLPASFAHSEGCRQAEQLLVRHQSESGALPESVALVLWGTDNLKTEGVSIAQALALLGAEPRQDSYGRVVGARLLPLEQLGRPRIDVLVTLSGIFRDLLPMQTQLLAEASWLAATADEDIEQNFVRKHVLAYQAEHGCDLEQAALRVFSNAEGAYGSNVNLMLDSGRWEDEEELADCYTQRKGFAYDRHGKVSQQSDLLNRVLEDVDLAYQNLDSVELGVTTVDHYFGTLGGISRAVQRARGERVPVYIADHTSGGTGRVRTLNEQVALETRTRLLNPKWYESMLDHGYEGVRQIEAHITNTMGWSATTGDVAPWVYQQLSETFVLDEDMRRRLAELNPVSAARLANRLIEAQEREYWGADEESIDALRRAGEDLEDFLEGVTGEVAA
;
A
#
# COMPACT_ATOMS: atom_id res chain seq x y z
N TRP A 1 -22.23 23.20 11.41
CA TRP A 1 -20.89 23.73 11.13
C TRP A 1 -20.70 24.11 9.65
N ARG A 2 -21.18 23.35 8.70
CA ARG A 2 -21.10 23.71 7.27
C ARG A 2 -21.79 25.04 6.90
N GLN A 3 -22.63 25.61 7.78
CA GLN A 3 -23.49 26.76 7.46
C GLN A 3 -23.17 28.08 8.18
N ARG A 4 -22.12 28.17 9.01
CA ARG A 4 -21.80 29.36 9.80
C ARG A 4 -20.32 29.70 9.81
N PRO A 5 -19.84 30.65 9.02
CA PRO A 5 -18.41 30.95 9.00
C PRO A 5 -17.92 32.05 9.95
N ALA A 6 -18.66 32.97 10.46
CA ALA A 6 -18.03 34.15 11.06
C ALA A 6 -18.64 34.74 12.32
N ASP A 7 -19.87 34.42 12.71
CA ASP A 7 -20.61 35.15 13.74
C ASP A 7 -20.91 34.38 15.02
N ILE A 8 -20.02 33.40 15.35
CA ILE A 8 -20.25 32.48 16.45
C ILE A 8 -19.72 33.09 17.76
N GLU A 9 -20.58 33.18 18.77
CA GLU A 9 -20.17 33.50 20.15
C GLU A 9 -19.32 32.31 20.68
N ARG A 10 -18.00 32.48 20.68
CA ARG A 10 -16.99 31.47 21.05
C ARG A 10 -17.28 30.77 22.38
N ASP A 11 -17.83 31.47 23.36
CA ASP A 11 -18.16 30.94 24.68
C ASP A 11 -19.35 29.95 24.66
N ALA A 12 -20.30 30.11 23.74
CA ALA A 12 -21.47 29.22 23.63
C ALA A 12 -21.14 27.88 22.92
N GLU A 13 -20.07 27.85 22.15
CA GLU A 13 -19.67 26.64 21.38
C GLU A 13 -18.61 25.80 22.08
N ARG A 14 -17.89 26.36 23.04
CA ARG A 14 -16.85 25.65 23.78
C ARG A 14 -17.27 24.26 24.28
N PRO A 15 -18.45 24.08 24.92
CA PRO A 15 -18.87 22.75 25.40
C PRO A 15 -19.07 21.73 24.27
N MET A 16 -19.50 22.19 23.09
CA MET A 16 -19.66 21.31 21.92
C MET A 16 -18.30 20.91 21.35
N ILE A 17 -17.38 21.85 21.23
CA ILE A 17 -16.00 21.59 20.78
C ILE A 17 -15.29 20.65 21.75
N ASP A 18 -15.39 20.89 23.06
CA ASP A 18 -14.79 20.01 24.09
C ASP A 18 -15.37 18.58 23.99
N THR A 19 -16.66 18.44 23.68
CA THR A 19 -17.29 17.13 23.48
C THR A 19 -16.77 16.45 22.20
N VAL A 20 -16.65 17.18 21.09
CA VAL A 20 -16.10 16.65 19.83
C VAL A 20 -14.64 16.24 20.02
N GLN A 21 -13.85 17.07 20.70
CA GLN A 21 -12.46 16.75 21.00
C GLN A 21 -12.35 15.50 21.90
N ALA A 22 -13.13 15.42 22.97
CA ALA A 22 -13.13 14.25 23.87
C ALA A 22 -13.55 12.95 23.15
N LEU A 23 -14.51 13.02 22.23
CA LEU A 23 -14.90 11.89 21.40
C LEU A 23 -13.78 11.52 20.40
N ALA A 24 -13.17 12.51 19.76
CA ALA A 24 -12.08 12.27 18.82
C ALA A 24 -10.85 11.64 19.52
N VAL A 25 -10.51 12.09 20.72
CA VAL A 25 -9.45 11.48 21.54
C VAL A 25 -9.83 10.05 21.91
N ARG A 26 -11.06 9.81 22.40
CA ARG A 26 -11.52 8.46 22.76
C ARG A 26 -11.56 7.50 21.58
N CYS A 27 -11.74 8.01 20.36
CA CYS A 27 -11.69 7.24 19.11
C CYS A 27 -10.27 7.21 18.50
N GLU A 28 -9.26 7.70 19.21
CA GLU A 28 -7.86 7.75 18.77
C GLU A 28 -7.67 8.49 17.42
N LEU A 29 -8.55 9.43 17.12
CA LEU A 29 -8.46 10.27 15.92
C LEU A 29 -7.58 11.50 16.14
N VAL A 30 -7.38 11.88 17.40
CA VAL A 30 -6.58 13.02 17.85
C VAL A 30 -5.84 12.64 19.13
N GLU A 31 -4.61 13.11 19.28
CA GLU A 31 -3.82 12.90 20.49
C GLU A 31 -4.40 13.66 21.70
N GLU A 32 -4.40 13.04 22.89
CA GLU A 32 -5.02 13.56 24.12
C GLU A 32 -4.46 14.92 24.55
N HIS A 33 -3.16 15.15 24.35
CA HIS A 33 -2.47 16.35 24.84
C HIS A 33 -2.58 17.57 23.91
N VAL A 34 -3.25 17.43 22.77
CA VAL A 34 -3.41 18.53 21.79
C VAL A 34 -4.58 19.42 22.19
N GLU A 35 -4.30 20.63 22.71
CA GLU A 35 -5.33 21.63 22.95
C GLU A 35 -5.80 22.28 21.63
N TRP A 36 -7.11 22.41 21.50
CA TRP A 36 -7.72 23.10 20.36
C TRP A 36 -7.94 24.58 20.67
N ALA A 37 -7.09 25.43 20.13
CA ALA A 37 -7.26 26.87 20.26
C ALA A 37 -8.52 27.36 19.50
N PRO A 38 -9.23 28.39 20.00
CA PRO A 38 -10.48 28.85 19.40
C PRO A 38 -10.40 29.26 17.92
N ASP A 39 -9.28 29.75 17.47
CA ASP A 39 -9.01 30.09 16.06
C ASP A 39 -8.78 28.85 15.17
N GLN A 40 -8.50 27.68 15.76
CA GLN A 40 -8.29 26.40 15.08
C GLN A 40 -9.53 25.50 15.06
N TRP A 41 -10.61 25.83 15.79
CA TRP A 41 -11.75 24.92 15.95
C TRP A 41 -12.36 24.45 14.63
N ALA A 42 -12.58 25.36 13.68
CA ALA A 42 -13.17 25.02 12.39
C ALA A 42 -12.29 24.04 11.60
N GLU A 43 -10.99 24.27 11.60
CA GLU A 43 -10.01 23.41 10.94
C GLU A 43 -9.93 22.03 11.60
N ARG A 44 -9.83 21.99 12.93
CA ARG A 44 -9.75 20.73 13.70
C ARG A 44 -11.00 19.86 13.56
N VAL A 45 -12.19 20.48 13.66
CA VAL A 45 -13.45 19.76 13.45
C VAL A 45 -13.57 19.27 12.00
N SER A 46 -13.12 20.07 11.01
CA SER A 46 -13.10 19.63 9.62
C SER A 46 -12.16 18.45 9.42
N ALA A 47 -10.97 18.47 10.01
CA ALA A 47 -10.00 17.38 9.91
C ALA A 47 -10.56 16.06 10.50
N VAL A 48 -11.20 16.10 11.67
CA VAL A 48 -11.85 14.92 12.26
C VAL A 48 -12.98 14.40 11.37
N ARG A 49 -13.81 15.30 10.83
CA ARG A 49 -14.86 14.92 9.89
C ARG A 49 -14.28 14.25 8.64
N ASP A 50 -13.23 14.83 8.05
CA ASP A 50 -12.62 14.32 6.83
C ASP A 50 -11.98 12.93 7.08
N GLN A 51 -11.44 12.68 8.30
CA GLN A 51 -11.00 11.34 8.71
C GLN A 51 -12.15 10.35 8.86
N LEU A 52 -13.29 10.78 9.44
CA LEU A 52 -14.46 9.92 9.57
C LEU A 52 -15.09 9.60 8.21
N ASP A 53 -15.20 10.61 7.34
CA ASP A 53 -15.68 10.43 5.96
C ASP A 53 -14.76 9.43 5.20
N GLU A 54 -13.44 9.49 5.44
CA GLU A 54 -12.47 8.57 4.84
C GLU A 54 -12.64 7.12 5.35
N ILE A 55 -12.83 6.93 6.66
CA ILE A 55 -13.09 5.60 7.24
C ILE A 55 -14.40 5.03 6.71
N GLU A 56 -15.45 5.85 6.61
CA GLU A 56 -16.77 5.44 6.12
C GLU A 56 -16.73 5.03 4.64
N GLN A 57 -15.93 5.74 3.82
CA GLN A 57 -15.83 5.51 2.38
C GLN A 57 -14.77 4.47 2.00
N ALA A 58 -14.00 3.96 2.97
CA ALA A 58 -12.98 2.96 2.68
C ALA A 58 -13.60 1.67 2.13
N LEU A 59 -13.09 1.21 1.01
CA LEU A 59 -13.47 -0.09 0.45
C LEU A 59 -12.91 -1.20 1.35
N ILE A 60 -13.79 -2.07 1.81
CA ILE A 60 -13.44 -3.18 2.72
C ILE A 60 -13.52 -4.48 1.93
N PRO A 61 -12.41 -5.21 1.75
CA PRO A 61 -12.47 -6.56 1.18
C PRO A 61 -13.33 -7.45 2.06
N PHE A 62 -14.33 -8.10 1.46
CA PHE A 62 -15.27 -8.94 2.19
C PHE A 62 -14.93 -10.42 1.98
N GLY A 63 -14.42 -11.06 3.03
CA GLY A 63 -14.03 -12.47 3.00
C GLY A 63 -12.82 -12.75 2.12
N LEU A 64 -12.58 -14.02 1.87
CA LEU A 64 -11.54 -14.51 0.99
C LEU A 64 -12.14 -15.03 -0.31
N HIS A 65 -11.45 -14.83 -1.43
CA HIS A 65 -11.85 -15.42 -2.69
C HIS A 65 -11.73 -16.95 -2.64
N VAL A 66 -12.82 -17.64 -2.99
CA VAL A 66 -12.85 -19.11 -3.11
C VAL A 66 -12.87 -19.48 -4.58
N VAL A 67 -11.79 -20.15 -5.02
CA VAL A 67 -11.64 -20.57 -6.44
C VAL A 67 -12.78 -21.46 -6.87
N GLY A 68 -13.49 -21.04 -7.91
CA GLY A 68 -14.59 -21.79 -8.51
C GLY A 68 -15.96 -21.55 -7.88
N GLU A 69 -16.04 -20.71 -6.86
CA GLU A 69 -17.33 -20.22 -6.32
C GLU A 69 -17.68 -18.88 -6.97
N PRO A 70 -18.74 -18.82 -7.79
CA PRO A 70 -19.22 -17.55 -8.32
C PRO A 70 -19.81 -16.70 -7.17
N LEU A 71 -19.75 -15.39 -7.33
CA LEU A 71 -20.34 -14.47 -6.36
C LEU A 71 -21.85 -14.75 -6.20
N ASN A 72 -22.33 -14.77 -4.97
CA ASN A 72 -23.76 -14.80 -4.69
C ASN A 72 -24.43 -13.50 -5.20
N SER A 73 -25.75 -13.40 -5.14
CA SER A 73 -26.49 -12.27 -5.68
C SER A 73 -26.10 -10.95 -5.01
N ASP A 74 -25.97 -10.95 -3.69
CA ASP A 74 -25.74 -9.74 -2.91
C ASP A 74 -24.31 -9.22 -3.12
N ASP A 75 -23.29 -10.08 -3.00
CA ASP A 75 -21.88 -9.73 -3.25
C ASP A 75 -21.68 -9.25 -4.69
N ARG A 76 -22.37 -9.87 -5.66
CA ARG A 76 -22.31 -9.43 -7.06
C ARG A 76 -22.89 -8.03 -7.24
N HIS A 77 -24.00 -7.69 -6.59
CA HIS A 77 -24.56 -6.35 -6.64
C HIS A 77 -23.66 -5.31 -5.97
N GLU A 78 -23.07 -5.64 -4.81
CA GLU A 78 -22.10 -4.78 -4.14
C GLU A 78 -20.87 -4.54 -5.02
N MET A 79 -20.32 -5.57 -5.67
CA MET A 79 -19.18 -5.45 -6.59
C MET A 79 -19.51 -4.56 -7.80
N LEU A 80 -20.69 -4.75 -8.41
CA LEU A 80 -21.11 -3.92 -9.55
C LEU A 80 -21.35 -2.46 -9.18
N LEU A 81 -21.86 -2.22 -7.97
CA LEU A 81 -22.00 -0.87 -7.44
C LEU A 81 -20.64 -0.22 -7.23
N ALA A 82 -19.69 -0.93 -6.64
CA ALA A 82 -18.31 -0.46 -6.47
C ALA A 82 -17.62 -0.19 -7.82
N MET A 83 -17.90 -1.00 -8.86
CA MET A 83 -17.43 -0.73 -10.23
C MET A 83 -18.04 0.55 -10.79
N ALA A 84 -19.33 0.80 -10.58
CA ALA A 84 -19.99 2.03 -11.02
C ALA A 84 -19.40 3.26 -10.34
N GLU A 85 -19.17 3.19 -9.02
CA GLU A 85 -18.56 4.26 -8.22
C GLU A 85 -17.10 4.52 -8.64
N SER A 86 -16.33 3.47 -8.88
CA SER A 86 -14.99 3.56 -9.46
C SER A 86 -14.98 4.20 -10.84
N GLY A 87 -16.04 3.99 -11.63
CA GLY A 87 -16.28 4.65 -12.92
C GLY A 87 -16.71 6.11 -12.83
N GLY A 88 -16.88 6.65 -11.60
CA GLY A 88 -17.21 8.05 -11.33
C GLY A 88 -18.67 8.32 -10.96
N ALA A 89 -19.50 7.29 -10.84
CA ALA A 89 -20.88 7.46 -10.41
C ALA A 89 -20.95 7.76 -8.90
N SER A 90 -21.88 8.62 -8.48
CA SER A 90 -22.06 8.99 -7.08
C SER A 90 -23.55 9.10 -6.73
N ASN A 91 -23.88 8.82 -5.48
CA ASN A 91 -25.27 8.91 -4.98
C ASN A 91 -26.28 8.06 -5.76
N ILE A 92 -25.89 6.83 -6.13
CA ILE A 92 -26.74 5.90 -6.89
C ILE A 92 -27.91 5.44 -6.00
N ASP A 93 -29.13 5.41 -6.55
CA ASP A 93 -30.26 4.66 -5.94
C ASP A 93 -29.98 3.15 -6.05
N VAL A 94 -29.48 2.57 -4.96
CA VAL A 94 -29.08 1.16 -4.90
C VAL A 94 -30.23 0.21 -5.29
N ALA A 95 -31.44 0.49 -4.85
CA ALA A 95 -32.60 -0.38 -5.16
C ALA A 95 -33.00 -0.31 -6.65
N ALA A 96 -32.88 0.87 -7.26
CA ALA A 96 -33.12 1.02 -8.70
C ALA A 96 -32.00 0.38 -9.53
N PHE A 97 -30.75 0.56 -9.09
CA PHE A 97 -29.56 -0.05 -9.71
C PHE A 97 -29.66 -1.58 -9.70
N THR A 98 -29.91 -2.19 -8.53
CA THR A 98 -30.09 -3.64 -8.41
C THR A 98 -31.16 -4.17 -9.35
N ARG A 99 -32.33 -3.51 -9.40
CA ARG A 99 -33.42 -3.92 -10.32
C ARG A 99 -33.01 -3.83 -11.80
N ALA A 100 -32.30 -2.78 -12.19
CA ALA A 100 -31.84 -2.60 -13.57
C ALA A 100 -30.83 -3.69 -13.96
N ILE A 101 -29.90 -4.04 -13.07
CA ILE A 101 -28.94 -5.13 -13.25
C ILE A 101 -29.65 -6.48 -13.37
N GLU A 102 -30.55 -6.83 -12.44
CA GLU A 102 -31.26 -8.10 -12.44
C GLU A 102 -32.14 -8.32 -13.67
N SER A 103 -32.75 -7.24 -14.17
CA SER A 103 -33.56 -7.29 -15.39
C SER A 103 -32.77 -7.13 -16.67
N ALA A 104 -31.46 -6.90 -16.57
CA ALA A 104 -30.58 -6.53 -17.69
C ALA A 104 -31.15 -5.36 -18.54
N ASP A 105 -31.76 -4.38 -17.86
CA ASP A 105 -32.39 -3.23 -18.49
C ASP A 105 -31.35 -2.10 -18.71
N ALA A 106 -30.76 -2.11 -19.89
CA ALA A 106 -29.73 -1.15 -20.28
C ALA A 106 -30.24 0.31 -20.27
N ASP A 107 -31.48 0.55 -20.66
CA ASP A 107 -32.03 1.90 -20.75
C ASP A 107 -32.22 2.50 -19.33
N SER A 108 -32.76 1.70 -18.40
CA SER A 108 -32.93 2.10 -17.02
C SER A 108 -31.58 2.30 -16.30
N LEU A 109 -30.59 1.43 -16.55
CA LEU A 109 -29.26 1.54 -15.96
C LEU A 109 -28.52 2.78 -16.49
N ASP A 110 -28.54 3.03 -17.80
CA ASP A 110 -27.91 4.22 -18.41
C ASP A 110 -28.55 5.53 -17.90
N ALA A 111 -29.88 5.55 -17.72
CA ALA A 111 -30.55 6.71 -17.13
C ALA A 111 -30.12 6.97 -15.68
N LEU A 112 -29.99 5.93 -14.85
CA LEU A 112 -29.48 6.04 -13.48
C LEU A 112 -28.03 6.55 -13.44
N LEU A 113 -27.19 6.04 -14.33
CA LEU A 113 -25.78 6.46 -14.41
C LEU A 113 -25.65 7.91 -14.90
N LYS A 114 -26.49 8.36 -15.82
CA LYS A 114 -26.53 9.78 -16.26
C LYS A 114 -26.90 10.71 -15.11
N ASP A 115 -27.83 10.32 -14.26
CA ASP A 115 -28.19 11.09 -13.06
C ASP A 115 -27.05 11.09 -12.02
N ALA A 116 -26.35 9.97 -11.89
CA ALA A 116 -25.24 9.79 -10.95
C ALA A 116 -23.91 10.42 -11.43
N MET A 117 -23.79 10.75 -12.72
CA MET A 117 -22.60 11.29 -13.39
C MET A 117 -22.95 12.49 -14.29
N PRO A 118 -23.46 13.60 -13.74
CA PRO A 118 -24.03 14.70 -14.53
C PRO A 118 -23.03 15.40 -15.45
N ASP A 119 -21.74 15.33 -15.13
CA ASP A 119 -20.65 15.96 -15.90
C ASP A 119 -19.98 15.00 -16.89
N ALA A 120 -20.42 13.74 -16.95
CA ALA A 120 -19.82 12.74 -17.86
C ALA A 120 -20.31 12.92 -19.30
N ALA A 121 -19.46 12.57 -20.25
CA ALA A 121 -19.86 12.50 -21.67
C ALA A 121 -20.89 11.37 -21.88
N GLU A 122 -21.81 11.57 -22.83
CA GLU A 122 -22.92 10.62 -23.08
C GLU A 122 -22.43 9.21 -23.50
N ASP A 123 -21.30 9.13 -24.19
CA ASP A 123 -20.67 7.86 -24.55
C ASP A 123 -19.99 7.14 -23.35
N ALA A 124 -19.60 7.88 -22.32
CA ALA A 124 -18.99 7.31 -21.11
C ALA A 124 -20.02 6.53 -20.29
N THR A 125 -21.23 7.06 -20.06
CA THR A 125 -22.29 6.36 -19.33
C THR A 125 -22.79 5.14 -20.10
N ALA A 126 -22.94 5.23 -21.42
CA ALA A 126 -23.30 4.10 -22.25
C ALA A 126 -22.25 2.98 -22.24
N THR A 127 -20.97 3.35 -22.24
CA THR A 127 -19.85 2.39 -22.11
C THR A 127 -19.87 1.71 -20.76
N LEU A 128 -20.03 2.48 -19.66
CA LEU A 128 -20.11 1.95 -18.32
C LEU A 128 -21.32 1.01 -18.15
N THR A 129 -22.48 1.39 -18.68
CA THR A 129 -23.69 0.53 -18.72
C THR A 129 -23.40 -0.83 -19.36
N ALA A 130 -22.81 -0.83 -20.54
CA ALA A 130 -22.46 -2.06 -21.25
C ALA A 130 -21.47 -2.91 -20.43
N THR A 131 -20.45 -2.27 -19.86
CA THR A 131 -19.44 -2.93 -19.00
C THR A 131 -20.06 -3.58 -17.76
N LEU A 132 -20.97 -2.89 -17.06
CA LEU A 132 -21.64 -3.41 -15.87
C LEU A 132 -22.54 -4.60 -16.18
N LEU A 133 -23.29 -4.56 -17.29
CA LEU A 133 -24.15 -5.68 -17.70
C LEU A 133 -23.33 -6.91 -18.12
N GLU A 134 -22.20 -6.69 -18.82
CA GLU A 134 -21.28 -7.78 -19.16
C GLU A 134 -20.62 -8.37 -17.89
N ALA A 135 -20.16 -7.52 -16.97
CA ALA A 135 -19.62 -7.95 -15.70
C ALA A 135 -20.65 -8.73 -14.87
N ALA A 136 -21.90 -8.26 -14.81
CA ALA A 136 -22.99 -8.95 -14.10
C ALA A 136 -23.21 -10.38 -14.60
N ALA A 137 -23.16 -10.59 -15.91
CA ALA A 137 -23.31 -11.90 -16.51
C ALA A 137 -22.12 -12.83 -16.17
N VAL A 138 -20.90 -12.28 -16.21
CA VAL A 138 -19.66 -13.05 -16.02
C VAL A 138 -19.39 -13.39 -14.56
N LEU A 139 -19.65 -12.48 -13.62
CA LEU A 139 -19.42 -12.67 -12.20
C LEU A 139 -20.34 -13.74 -11.56
N GLY A 140 -21.43 -14.08 -12.22
CA GLY A 140 -22.36 -15.15 -11.78
C GLY A 140 -21.97 -16.55 -12.25
N GLU A 141 -20.85 -16.74 -12.96
CA GLU A 141 -20.41 -18.03 -13.51
C GLU A 141 -19.00 -18.41 -13.04
N ASP A 142 -18.78 -19.73 -12.87
CA ASP A 142 -17.43 -20.26 -12.65
C ASP A 142 -16.62 -20.30 -13.97
N HIS A 143 -15.59 -19.49 -14.02
CA HIS A 143 -14.58 -19.49 -15.10
C HIS A 143 -13.24 -20.08 -14.64
N GLU A 144 -12.98 -20.18 -13.36
CA GLU A 144 -11.68 -20.47 -12.76
C GLU A 144 -11.38 -21.97 -12.73
N LEU A 145 -12.24 -22.79 -12.16
CA LEU A 145 -12.05 -24.25 -12.18
C LEU A 145 -11.97 -24.78 -13.60
N ARG A 146 -12.80 -24.25 -14.50
CA ARG A 146 -12.76 -24.60 -15.92
C ARG A 146 -11.41 -24.25 -16.56
N ALA A 147 -10.84 -23.08 -16.22
CA ALA A 147 -9.53 -22.68 -16.71
C ALA A 147 -8.40 -23.51 -16.11
N ILE A 148 -8.44 -23.82 -14.81
CA ILE A 148 -7.48 -24.70 -14.14
C ILE A 148 -7.48 -26.10 -14.78
N LEU A 149 -8.64 -26.70 -15.01
CA LEU A 149 -8.77 -27.98 -15.68
C LEU A 149 -8.21 -27.95 -17.09
N ARG A 150 -8.42 -26.86 -17.85
CA ARG A 150 -7.82 -26.68 -19.18
C ARG A 150 -6.29 -26.59 -19.11
N ALA A 151 -5.75 -25.87 -18.11
CA ALA A 151 -4.32 -25.75 -17.90
C ALA A 151 -3.68 -27.09 -17.56
N LEU A 152 -4.30 -27.86 -16.67
CA LEU A 152 -3.85 -29.23 -16.29
C LEU A 152 -3.91 -30.20 -17.49
N ASP A 153 -4.86 -30.01 -18.41
CA ASP A 153 -4.97 -30.79 -19.66
C ASP A 153 -4.02 -30.27 -20.77
N GLY A 154 -3.12 -29.32 -20.46
CA GLY A 154 -2.13 -28.77 -21.37
C GLY A 154 -2.72 -27.91 -22.50
N ARG A 155 -3.94 -27.39 -22.33
CA ARG A 155 -4.62 -26.56 -23.31
C ARG A 155 -4.28 -25.08 -23.12
N PHE A 156 -4.41 -24.33 -24.21
CA PHE A 156 -4.19 -22.89 -24.21
C PHE A 156 -5.17 -22.15 -23.27
N ILE A 157 -4.61 -21.29 -22.42
CA ILE A 157 -5.36 -20.32 -21.62
C ILE A 157 -5.12 -18.93 -22.21
N GLN A 158 -6.19 -18.24 -22.53
CA GLN A 158 -6.12 -16.91 -23.14
C GLN A 158 -5.43 -15.92 -22.16
N PRO A 159 -4.40 -15.19 -22.61
CA PRO A 159 -3.77 -14.18 -21.77
C PRO A 159 -4.65 -12.93 -21.62
N VAL A 160 -4.49 -12.26 -20.50
CA VAL A 160 -5.06 -10.95 -20.19
C VAL A 160 -4.02 -10.15 -19.43
N LYS A 161 -4.05 -8.83 -19.49
CA LYS A 161 -3.27 -8.00 -18.60
C LYS A 161 -3.77 -8.18 -17.15
N GLY A 162 -2.89 -8.14 -16.17
CA GLY A 162 -3.28 -8.03 -14.76
C GLY A 162 -4.03 -6.72 -14.53
N GLY A 163 -4.88 -6.66 -13.50
CA GLY A 163 -5.63 -5.46 -13.19
C GLY A 163 -6.44 -5.62 -11.92
N ASP A 164 -6.95 -4.52 -11.45
CA ASP A 164 -7.98 -4.45 -10.43
C ASP A 164 -9.35 -4.44 -11.12
N VAL A 165 -10.24 -5.33 -10.69
CA VAL A 165 -11.58 -5.51 -11.31
C VAL A 165 -12.42 -4.23 -11.24
N LEU A 166 -12.25 -3.42 -10.19
CA LEU A 166 -12.99 -2.17 -10.04
C LEU A 166 -12.54 -1.10 -11.06
N ARG A 167 -11.23 -1.07 -11.37
CA ARG A 167 -10.63 -0.08 -12.29
C ARG A 167 -10.58 -0.54 -13.73
N ALA A 168 -10.45 -1.84 -13.94
CA ALA A 168 -10.28 -2.47 -15.24
C ALA A 168 -11.23 -3.68 -15.42
N PRO A 169 -12.56 -3.47 -15.44
CA PRO A 169 -13.55 -4.55 -15.57
C PRO A 169 -13.33 -5.46 -16.79
N GLU A 170 -12.63 -4.96 -17.81
CA GLU A 170 -12.29 -5.73 -19.02
C GLU A 170 -11.35 -6.92 -18.77
N ILE A 171 -10.76 -7.03 -17.59
CA ILE A 171 -10.00 -8.24 -17.20
C ILE A 171 -10.89 -9.45 -16.94
N LEU A 172 -12.18 -9.23 -16.70
CA LEU A 172 -13.16 -10.32 -16.59
C LEU A 172 -13.33 -11.09 -17.92
N PRO A 173 -13.70 -12.39 -17.86
CA PRO A 173 -13.78 -13.23 -16.68
C PRO A 173 -12.43 -13.56 -16.08
N THR A 174 -12.39 -13.95 -14.81
CA THR A 174 -11.23 -14.53 -14.13
C THR A 174 -10.81 -15.87 -14.75
N GLY A 175 -9.78 -16.55 -14.23
CA GLY A 175 -9.30 -17.80 -14.79
C GLY A 175 -8.50 -17.64 -16.09
N ARG A 176 -7.86 -16.50 -16.29
CA ARG A 176 -6.98 -16.23 -17.43
C ARG A 176 -5.50 -16.22 -17.05
N ASN A 177 -4.62 -16.27 -18.05
CA ASN A 177 -3.19 -16.07 -17.84
C ASN A 177 -2.89 -14.58 -17.74
N LEU A 178 -2.33 -14.13 -16.60
CA LEU A 178 -2.09 -12.72 -16.27
C LEU A 178 -0.89 -12.06 -16.98
N HIS A 179 -0.23 -12.73 -17.92
CA HIS A 179 0.99 -12.23 -18.57
C HIS A 179 0.73 -11.63 -19.98
N GLY A 180 -0.48 -11.07 -20.20
CA GLY A 180 -0.85 -10.44 -21.45
C GLY A 180 -0.46 -8.96 -21.55
N PHE A 181 0.82 -8.61 -21.37
CA PHE A 181 1.31 -7.23 -21.47
C PHE A 181 2.40 -7.07 -22.55
N ASP A 182 2.55 -5.86 -23.08
CA ASP A 182 3.62 -5.50 -24.02
C ASP A 182 4.73 -4.72 -23.28
N PRO A 183 5.86 -5.35 -22.95
CA PRO A 183 6.93 -4.69 -22.19
C PRO A 183 7.58 -3.53 -22.97
N PHE A 184 7.44 -3.49 -24.31
CA PHE A 184 7.98 -2.40 -25.12
C PHE A 184 7.18 -1.10 -24.99
N ARG A 185 5.98 -1.14 -24.38
CA ARG A 185 5.08 0.01 -24.22
C ARG A 185 4.95 0.49 -22.78
N LEU A 186 5.77 -0.03 -21.87
CA LEU A 186 5.77 0.40 -20.47
C LEU A 186 6.90 1.42 -20.21
N PRO A 187 6.58 2.55 -19.55
CA PRO A 187 5.26 3.00 -19.15
C PRO A 187 4.40 3.47 -20.32
N ALA A 188 3.08 3.23 -20.21
CA ALA A 188 2.11 3.70 -21.20
C ALA A 188 1.92 5.23 -21.14
N SER A 189 1.33 5.85 -22.16
CA SER A 189 1.19 7.31 -22.20
C SER A 189 0.33 7.85 -21.04
N PHE A 190 -0.77 7.17 -20.69
CA PHE A 190 -1.57 7.57 -19.54
C PHE A 190 -0.81 7.37 -18.23
N ALA A 191 -0.06 6.27 -18.11
CA ALA A 191 0.76 5.96 -16.94
C ALA A 191 1.84 7.03 -16.73
N HIS A 192 2.38 7.61 -17.81
CA HIS A 192 3.30 8.72 -17.72
C HIS A 192 2.65 9.97 -17.08
N SER A 193 1.46 10.36 -17.53
CA SER A 193 0.73 11.51 -16.96
C SER A 193 0.37 11.26 -15.50
N GLU A 194 -0.07 10.06 -15.17
CA GLU A 194 -0.41 9.65 -13.81
C GLU A 194 0.81 9.61 -12.90
N GLY A 195 1.94 9.05 -13.36
CA GLY A 195 3.20 9.02 -12.61
C GLY A 195 3.75 10.43 -12.33
N CYS A 196 3.63 11.37 -13.26
CA CYS A 196 3.98 12.77 -13.03
C CYS A 196 3.11 13.38 -11.93
N ARG A 197 1.80 13.13 -11.95
CA ARG A 197 0.86 13.61 -10.92
C ARG A 197 1.18 13.04 -9.54
N GLN A 198 1.48 11.74 -9.46
CA GLN A 198 1.84 11.07 -8.21
C GLN A 198 3.18 11.58 -7.66
N ALA A 199 4.17 11.83 -8.51
CA ALA A 199 5.42 12.44 -8.11
C ALA A 199 5.20 13.82 -7.48
N GLU A 200 4.36 14.66 -8.09
CA GLU A 200 4.02 15.99 -7.57
C GLU A 200 3.30 15.90 -6.23
N GLN A 201 2.33 14.99 -6.07
CA GLN A 201 1.62 14.79 -4.79
C GLN A 201 2.57 14.40 -3.66
N LEU A 202 3.52 13.50 -3.92
CA LEU A 202 4.55 13.12 -2.95
C LEU A 202 5.40 14.33 -2.54
N LEU A 203 5.88 15.11 -3.51
CA LEU A 203 6.70 16.29 -3.24
C LEU A 203 5.94 17.36 -2.45
N VAL A 204 4.69 17.63 -2.81
CA VAL A 204 3.80 18.56 -2.09
C VAL A 204 3.57 18.09 -0.66
N ARG A 205 3.27 16.79 -0.44
CA ARG A 205 3.08 16.23 0.89
C ARG A 205 4.34 16.39 1.74
N HIS A 206 5.49 15.96 1.24
CA HIS A 206 6.74 16.06 1.97
C HIS A 206 7.12 17.52 2.26
N GLN A 207 6.99 18.42 1.28
CA GLN A 207 7.30 19.82 1.47
C GLN A 207 6.37 20.50 2.50
N SER A 208 5.11 20.08 2.58
CA SER A 208 4.17 20.62 3.58
C SER A 208 4.55 20.25 5.02
N GLU A 209 5.24 19.13 5.22
CA GLU A 209 5.67 18.63 6.53
C GLU A 209 7.10 19.06 6.89
N SER A 210 8.03 18.98 5.93
CA SER A 210 9.46 19.27 6.16
C SER A 210 9.86 20.72 5.88
N GLY A 211 9.04 21.45 5.12
CA GLY A 211 9.33 22.83 4.66
C GLY A 211 10.24 22.90 3.43
N ALA A 212 10.76 21.78 2.91
CA ALA A 212 11.67 21.71 1.76
C ALA A 212 11.33 20.55 0.82
N LEU A 213 11.82 20.60 -0.41
CA LEU A 213 11.82 19.45 -1.30
C LEU A 213 12.85 18.42 -0.81
N PRO A 214 12.58 17.10 -0.95
CA PRO A 214 13.58 16.09 -0.67
C PRO A 214 14.71 16.15 -1.71
N GLU A 215 15.95 15.92 -1.28
CA GLU A 215 17.05 15.72 -2.21
C GLU A 215 17.09 14.29 -2.74
N SER A 216 16.72 13.32 -1.90
CA SER A 216 16.72 11.89 -2.26
C SER A 216 15.48 11.15 -1.76
N VAL A 217 14.94 10.27 -2.61
CA VAL A 217 13.76 9.46 -2.36
C VAL A 217 14.10 7.98 -2.57
N ALA A 218 13.85 7.14 -1.58
CA ALA A 218 13.89 5.69 -1.76
C ALA A 218 12.52 5.17 -2.19
N LEU A 219 12.41 4.64 -3.39
CA LEU A 219 11.18 4.20 -4.02
C LEU A 219 11.19 2.69 -4.24
N VAL A 220 10.15 1.99 -3.76
CA VAL A 220 9.97 0.55 -4.00
C VAL A 220 9.07 0.35 -5.22
N LEU A 221 9.51 -0.50 -6.16
CA LEU A 221 8.75 -0.88 -7.35
C LEU A 221 8.36 -2.36 -7.32
N TRP A 222 7.06 -2.60 -7.29
CA TRP A 222 6.47 -3.94 -7.34
C TRP A 222 6.16 -4.35 -8.78
N GLY A 223 6.49 -5.61 -9.13
CA GLY A 223 6.30 -6.11 -10.50
C GLY A 223 4.83 -6.18 -10.90
N THR A 224 4.00 -6.76 -10.05
CA THR A 224 2.57 -6.92 -10.31
C THR A 224 1.84 -5.58 -10.44
N ASP A 225 2.17 -4.60 -9.60
CA ASP A 225 1.54 -3.27 -9.62
C ASP A 225 1.88 -2.54 -10.92
N ASN A 226 3.13 -2.64 -11.39
CA ASN A 226 3.51 -2.06 -12.67
C ASN A 226 2.88 -2.76 -13.89
N LEU A 227 2.49 -4.03 -13.78
CA LEU A 227 1.69 -4.70 -14.80
C LEU A 227 0.24 -4.20 -14.78
N LYS A 228 -0.36 -4.06 -13.60
CA LYS A 228 -1.74 -3.58 -13.42
C LYS A 228 -1.93 -2.13 -13.87
N THR A 229 -0.95 -1.28 -13.55
CA THR A 229 -1.00 0.17 -13.81
C THR A 229 -0.32 0.58 -15.11
N GLU A 230 0.13 -0.39 -15.92
CA GLU A 230 0.88 -0.15 -17.16
C GLU A 230 2.12 0.76 -16.94
N GLY A 231 2.77 0.64 -15.77
CA GLY A 231 4.04 1.30 -15.45
C GLY A 231 3.93 2.67 -14.80
N VAL A 232 2.86 2.96 -14.07
CA VAL A 232 2.70 4.25 -13.35
C VAL A 232 3.86 4.53 -12.40
N SER A 233 4.27 3.55 -11.56
CA SER A 233 5.38 3.76 -10.62
C SER A 233 6.74 3.93 -11.32
N ILE A 234 6.93 3.32 -12.51
CA ILE A 234 8.11 3.57 -13.35
C ILE A 234 8.11 5.02 -13.83
N ALA A 235 6.96 5.49 -14.32
CA ALA A 235 6.81 6.87 -14.77
C ALA A 235 6.99 7.88 -13.63
N GLN A 236 6.54 7.55 -12.42
CA GLN A 236 6.76 8.35 -11.22
C GLN A 236 8.25 8.49 -10.87
N ALA A 237 9.02 7.39 -10.91
CA ALA A 237 10.46 7.43 -10.70
C ALA A 237 11.16 8.31 -11.76
N LEU A 238 10.78 8.18 -13.03
CA LEU A 238 11.28 9.04 -14.10
C LEU A 238 10.94 10.51 -13.87
N ALA A 239 9.70 10.81 -13.48
CA ALA A 239 9.25 12.17 -13.19
C ALA A 239 10.06 12.81 -12.04
N LEU A 240 10.31 12.09 -10.94
CA LEU A 240 11.16 12.57 -9.84
C LEU A 240 12.56 12.93 -10.33
N LEU A 241 13.19 12.07 -11.14
CA LEU A 241 14.50 12.32 -11.78
C LEU A 241 14.46 13.47 -12.79
N GLY A 242 13.27 13.96 -13.17
CA GLY A 242 13.11 14.92 -14.26
C GLY A 242 13.41 14.32 -15.63
N ALA A 243 13.04 13.07 -15.83
CA ALA A 243 13.21 12.31 -17.06
C ALA A 243 11.84 11.85 -17.60
N GLU A 244 11.80 11.49 -18.87
CA GLU A 244 10.64 10.90 -19.52
C GLU A 244 11.05 9.76 -20.47
N PRO A 245 10.14 8.80 -20.77
CA PRO A 245 10.45 7.75 -21.73
C PRO A 245 10.56 8.33 -23.13
N ARG A 246 11.61 7.92 -23.84
CA ARG A 246 11.79 8.22 -25.27
C ARG A 246 11.18 7.09 -26.08
N GLN A 247 10.25 7.43 -26.96
CA GLN A 247 9.54 6.48 -27.81
C GLN A 247 10.02 6.55 -29.27
N ASP A 248 9.98 5.42 -29.96
CA ASP A 248 10.15 5.35 -31.41
C ASP A 248 8.84 5.71 -32.17
N SER A 249 8.88 5.65 -33.49
CA SER A 249 7.72 5.94 -34.37
C SER A 249 6.56 4.94 -34.21
N TYR A 250 6.77 3.82 -33.56
CA TYR A 250 5.76 2.78 -33.28
C TYR A 250 5.21 2.88 -31.84
N GLY A 251 5.62 3.90 -31.07
CA GLY A 251 5.23 4.08 -29.68
C GLY A 251 5.92 3.11 -28.71
N ARG A 252 7.06 2.53 -29.10
CA ARG A 252 7.86 1.67 -28.22
C ARG A 252 8.86 2.49 -27.43
N VAL A 253 8.98 2.21 -26.15
CA VAL A 253 9.98 2.82 -25.29
C VAL A 253 11.37 2.29 -25.68
N VAL A 254 12.26 3.19 -26.04
CA VAL A 254 13.62 2.88 -26.53
C VAL A 254 14.73 3.50 -25.66
N GLY A 255 14.39 4.12 -24.54
CA GLY A 255 15.31 4.73 -23.60
C GLY A 255 14.69 5.92 -22.88
N ALA A 256 15.49 6.62 -22.10
CA ALA A 256 15.12 7.82 -21.36
C ALA A 256 15.63 9.10 -22.05
N ARG A 257 15.03 10.24 -21.74
CA ARG A 257 15.58 11.58 -22.01
C ARG A 257 15.30 12.49 -20.82
N LEU A 258 16.18 13.43 -20.56
CA LEU A 258 15.97 14.43 -19.54
C LEU A 258 15.08 15.56 -20.07
N LEU A 259 14.20 16.06 -19.20
CA LEU A 259 13.52 17.33 -19.39
C LEU A 259 14.50 18.47 -19.10
N PRO A 260 14.50 19.57 -19.87
CA PRO A 260 15.23 20.78 -19.46
C PRO A 260 14.77 21.27 -18.09
N LEU A 261 15.69 21.80 -17.27
CA LEU A 261 15.34 22.29 -15.92
C LEU A 261 14.29 23.40 -15.93
N GLU A 262 14.28 24.24 -16.98
CA GLU A 262 13.27 25.28 -17.15
C GLU A 262 11.86 24.70 -17.36
N GLN A 263 11.76 23.53 -17.98
CA GLN A 263 10.48 22.83 -18.18
C GLN A 263 10.11 22.04 -16.91
N LEU A 264 11.09 21.47 -16.22
CA LEU A 264 10.87 20.73 -14.99
C LEU A 264 10.40 21.64 -13.83
N GLY A 265 10.89 22.88 -13.78
CA GLY A 265 10.49 23.91 -12.80
C GLY A 265 10.95 23.64 -11.35
N ARG A 266 11.78 22.64 -11.13
CA ARG A 266 12.36 22.24 -9.83
C ARG A 266 13.69 21.52 -10.02
N PRO A 267 14.47 21.32 -8.95
CA PRO A 267 15.63 20.45 -8.99
C PRO A 267 15.30 19.01 -9.36
N ARG A 268 16.25 18.29 -9.94
CA ARG A 268 16.17 16.83 -10.11
C ARG A 268 16.35 16.16 -8.76
N ILE A 269 15.40 15.28 -8.41
CA ILE A 269 15.45 14.50 -7.17
C ILE A 269 16.27 13.23 -7.43
N ASP A 270 17.17 12.87 -6.53
CA ASP A 270 17.86 11.58 -6.58
C ASP A 270 16.89 10.46 -6.17
N VAL A 271 16.82 9.39 -6.95
CA VAL A 271 15.86 8.30 -6.71
C VAL A 271 16.60 6.99 -6.54
N LEU A 272 16.67 6.51 -5.29
CA LEU A 272 17.09 5.16 -4.99
C LEU A 272 15.93 4.19 -5.28
N VAL A 273 16.03 3.45 -6.38
CA VAL A 273 15.00 2.49 -6.79
C VAL A 273 15.30 1.11 -6.23
N THR A 274 14.39 0.56 -5.43
CA THR A 274 14.45 -0.83 -4.97
C THR A 274 13.40 -1.66 -5.69
N LEU A 275 13.84 -2.64 -6.48
CA LEU A 275 12.97 -3.51 -7.26
C LEU A 275 12.61 -4.78 -6.48
N SER A 276 11.35 -5.21 -6.60
CA SER A 276 10.98 -6.59 -6.25
C SER A 276 11.64 -7.59 -7.20
N GLY A 277 11.81 -8.84 -6.77
CA GLY A 277 12.37 -9.89 -7.64
C GLY A 277 11.50 -10.15 -8.87
N ILE A 278 10.17 -10.05 -8.72
CA ILE A 278 9.21 -10.17 -9.84
C ILE A 278 9.39 -9.02 -10.83
N PHE A 279 9.55 -7.77 -10.36
CA PHE A 279 9.82 -6.63 -11.25
C PHE A 279 11.09 -6.88 -12.08
N ARG A 280 12.18 -7.23 -11.40
CA ARG A 280 13.48 -7.50 -12.05
C ARG A 280 13.35 -8.55 -13.16
N ASP A 281 12.62 -9.64 -12.90
CA ASP A 281 12.53 -10.76 -13.84
C ASP A 281 11.57 -10.46 -15.02
N LEU A 282 10.47 -9.77 -14.78
CA LEU A 282 9.46 -9.49 -15.81
C LEU A 282 9.76 -8.22 -16.62
N LEU A 283 10.46 -7.25 -16.04
CA LEU A 283 10.63 -5.89 -16.59
C LEU A 283 12.11 -5.49 -16.75
N PRO A 284 12.97 -6.32 -17.38
CA PRO A 284 14.39 -6.02 -17.52
C PRO A 284 14.66 -4.76 -18.35
N MET A 285 13.82 -4.45 -19.35
CA MET A 285 13.94 -3.23 -20.15
C MET A 285 13.65 -1.97 -19.33
N GLN A 286 12.67 -2.04 -18.41
CA GLN A 286 12.32 -0.94 -17.53
C GLN A 286 13.37 -0.75 -16.44
N THR A 287 14.00 -1.84 -15.98
CA THR A 287 15.17 -1.78 -15.09
C THR A 287 16.31 -1.00 -15.75
N GLN A 288 16.62 -1.28 -17.02
CA GLN A 288 17.62 -0.54 -17.81
C GLN A 288 17.21 0.91 -18.06
N LEU A 289 15.94 1.17 -18.35
CA LEU A 289 15.39 2.52 -18.55
C LEU A 289 15.58 3.41 -17.32
N LEU A 290 15.30 2.89 -16.11
CA LEU A 290 15.50 3.59 -14.85
C LEU A 290 16.99 3.87 -14.59
N ALA A 291 17.85 2.89 -14.84
CA ALA A 291 19.29 3.04 -14.71
C ALA A 291 19.87 4.03 -15.74
N GLU A 292 19.33 4.05 -16.97
CA GLU A 292 19.71 5.05 -17.99
C GLU A 292 19.29 6.47 -17.55
N ALA A 293 18.08 6.63 -17.01
CA ALA A 293 17.60 7.92 -16.52
C ALA A 293 18.50 8.48 -15.40
N SER A 294 18.86 7.65 -14.42
CA SER A 294 19.80 8.01 -13.35
C SER A 294 21.17 8.39 -13.89
N TRP A 295 21.70 7.62 -14.85
CA TRP A 295 22.95 7.93 -15.52
C TRP A 295 22.91 9.27 -16.27
N LEU A 296 21.85 9.52 -17.03
CA LEU A 296 21.67 10.78 -17.77
C LEU A 296 21.63 11.98 -16.80
N ALA A 297 20.89 11.87 -15.69
CA ALA A 297 20.83 12.91 -14.67
C ALA A 297 22.20 13.15 -14.02
N ALA A 298 22.93 12.08 -13.66
CA ALA A 298 24.27 12.18 -13.07
C ALA A 298 25.29 12.84 -13.98
N THR A 299 25.18 12.64 -15.30
CA THR A 299 26.14 13.15 -16.31
C THR A 299 25.72 14.47 -16.94
N ALA A 300 24.51 14.98 -16.67
CA ALA A 300 24.08 16.28 -17.16
C ALA A 300 24.98 17.39 -16.63
N ASP A 301 25.33 18.34 -17.51
CA ASP A 301 26.13 19.49 -17.11
C ASP A 301 25.24 20.59 -16.50
N GLU A 302 24.77 20.32 -15.28
CA GLU A 302 23.84 21.14 -14.51
C GLU A 302 24.45 21.51 -13.14
N ASP A 303 23.96 22.60 -12.56
CA ASP A 303 24.34 23.00 -11.21
C ASP A 303 23.89 21.94 -10.19
N ILE A 304 24.76 21.60 -9.25
CA ILE A 304 24.47 20.60 -8.21
C ILE A 304 23.29 20.97 -7.31
N GLU A 305 23.00 22.26 -7.13
CA GLU A 305 21.83 22.74 -6.40
C GLU A 305 20.52 22.59 -7.20
N GLN A 306 20.61 22.30 -8.50
CA GLN A 306 19.49 22.03 -9.38
C GLN A 306 19.44 20.56 -9.83
N ASN A 307 20.42 19.75 -9.41
CA ASN A 307 20.52 18.33 -9.77
C ASN A 307 21.12 17.52 -8.60
N PHE A 308 20.28 17.03 -7.74
CA PHE A 308 20.70 16.27 -6.57
C PHE A 308 21.28 14.90 -6.93
N VAL A 309 20.89 14.30 -8.08
CA VAL A 309 21.52 13.07 -8.58
C VAL A 309 23.01 13.33 -8.83
N ARG A 310 23.33 14.39 -9.58
CA ARG A 310 24.71 14.79 -9.86
C ARG A 310 25.47 15.15 -8.57
N LYS A 311 24.83 15.87 -7.66
CA LYS A 311 25.39 16.25 -6.35
C LYS A 311 25.92 15.03 -5.59
N HIS A 312 25.05 14.05 -5.36
CA HIS A 312 25.40 12.85 -4.60
C HIS A 312 26.40 11.95 -5.33
N VAL A 313 26.26 11.81 -6.66
CA VAL A 313 27.18 11.01 -7.47
C VAL A 313 28.59 11.57 -7.45
N LEU A 314 28.77 12.89 -7.61
CA LEU A 314 30.08 13.53 -7.56
C LEU A 314 30.68 13.47 -6.16
N ALA A 315 29.88 13.61 -5.11
CA ALA A 315 30.30 13.43 -3.72
C ALA A 315 30.87 12.02 -3.48
N TYR A 316 30.10 10.99 -3.88
CA TYR A 316 30.53 9.60 -3.77
C TYR A 316 31.82 9.31 -4.56
N GLN A 317 31.89 9.81 -5.80
CA GLN A 317 33.07 9.64 -6.63
C GLN A 317 34.33 10.28 -6.01
N ALA A 318 34.16 11.46 -5.43
CA ALA A 318 35.28 12.17 -4.76
C ALA A 318 35.78 11.44 -3.51
N GLU A 319 34.85 10.82 -2.77
CA GLU A 319 35.14 10.09 -1.53
C GLU A 319 35.81 8.74 -1.81
N HIS A 320 35.35 7.99 -2.82
CA HIS A 320 35.74 6.59 -3.05
C HIS A 320 36.69 6.40 -4.25
N GLY A 321 36.89 7.42 -5.07
CA GLY A 321 37.80 7.37 -6.24
C GLY A 321 37.34 6.39 -7.34
N CYS A 322 36.05 6.01 -7.36
CA CYS A 322 35.46 5.11 -8.36
C CYS A 322 35.14 5.86 -9.67
N ASP A 323 34.81 5.12 -10.73
CA ASP A 323 34.33 5.73 -11.96
C ASP A 323 32.90 6.28 -11.80
N LEU A 324 32.52 7.17 -12.71
CA LEU A 324 31.21 7.83 -12.67
C LEU A 324 30.07 6.83 -12.90
N GLU A 325 30.29 5.76 -13.69
CA GLU A 325 29.31 4.75 -14.00
C GLU A 325 28.92 3.95 -12.75
N GLN A 326 29.91 3.59 -11.93
CA GLN A 326 29.68 2.95 -10.64
C GLN A 326 28.98 3.90 -9.64
N ALA A 327 29.44 5.15 -9.56
CA ALA A 327 28.86 6.13 -8.64
C ALA A 327 27.39 6.48 -8.95
N ALA A 328 26.99 6.37 -10.22
CA ALA A 328 25.65 6.70 -10.71
C ALA A 328 24.62 5.56 -10.59
N LEU A 329 25.00 4.39 -10.08
CA LEU A 329 24.05 3.28 -9.88
C LEU A 329 23.02 3.62 -8.81
N ARG A 330 21.73 3.53 -9.18
CA ARG A 330 20.58 3.85 -8.30
C ARG A 330 19.48 2.80 -8.34
N VAL A 331 19.62 1.76 -9.16
CA VAL A 331 18.63 0.70 -9.29
C VAL A 331 19.15 -0.57 -8.64
N PHE A 332 18.51 -0.97 -7.55
CA PHE A 332 18.92 -2.09 -6.72
C PHE A 332 17.83 -3.16 -6.63
N SER A 333 18.24 -4.42 -6.50
CA SER A 333 17.36 -5.56 -6.26
C SER A 333 18.13 -6.69 -5.58
N ASN A 334 17.55 -7.89 -5.59
CA ASN A 334 18.21 -9.13 -5.20
C ASN A 334 19.16 -9.61 -6.31
N ALA A 335 20.06 -10.54 -5.96
CA ALA A 335 20.74 -11.39 -6.94
C ALA A 335 19.72 -12.15 -7.82
N GLU A 336 20.14 -12.57 -9.01
CA GLU A 336 19.33 -13.40 -9.89
C GLU A 336 18.83 -14.66 -9.16
N GLY A 337 17.55 -14.99 -9.35
CA GLY A 337 16.90 -16.13 -8.71
C GLY A 337 16.60 -15.97 -7.21
N ALA A 338 16.94 -14.84 -6.60
CA ALA A 338 16.59 -14.54 -5.21
C ALA A 338 15.43 -13.53 -5.14
N TYR A 339 14.54 -13.72 -4.17
CA TYR A 339 13.34 -12.90 -3.96
C TYR A 339 13.26 -12.45 -2.50
N GLY A 340 12.63 -11.28 -2.27
CA GLY A 340 12.43 -10.72 -0.94
C GLY A 340 13.70 -10.22 -0.27
N SER A 341 13.53 -9.40 0.75
CA SER A 341 14.62 -8.90 1.59
C SER A 341 15.04 -9.89 2.69
N ASN A 342 14.20 -10.87 2.99
CA ASN A 342 14.27 -11.81 4.11
C ASN A 342 14.12 -11.15 5.51
N VAL A 343 13.92 -9.85 5.59
CA VAL A 343 13.61 -9.14 6.85
C VAL A 343 12.34 -9.72 7.47
N ASN A 344 11.30 -9.95 6.65
CA ASN A 344 10.06 -10.61 7.04
C ASN A 344 10.29 -12.01 7.63
N LEU A 345 11.15 -12.82 7.01
CA LEU A 345 11.48 -14.16 7.51
C LEU A 345 12.27 -14.13 8.82
N MET A 346 13.18 -13.16 8.96
CA MET A 346 13.95 -12.97 10.19
C MET A 346 13.03 -12.59 11.35
N LEU A 347 12.12 -11.64 11.10
CA LEU A 347 11.13 -11.21 12.07
C LEU A 347 10.17 -12.35 12.46
N ASP A 348 9.66 -13.08 11.46
CA ASP A 348 8.74 -14.21 11.66
C ASP A 348 9.36 -15.31 12.51
N SER A 349 10.66 -15.54 12.39
CA SER A 349 11.39 -16.55 13.17
C SER A 349 11.58 -16.16 14.65
N GLY A 350 11.39 -14.87 15.01
CA GLY A 350 11.66 -14.34 16.36
C GLY A 350 13.13 -14.42 16.80
N ARG A 351 14.06 -14.74 15.89
CA ARG A 351 15.48 -15.02 16.21
C ARG A 351 16.41 -13.84 15.97
N TRP A 352 15.89 -12.63 16.00
CA TRP A 352 16.69 -11.41 15.91
C TRP A 352 16.80 -10.74 17.29
N GLU A 353 18.00 -10.28 17.62
CA GLU A 353 18.30 -9.71 18.94
C GLU A 353 18.12 -8.17 18.91
N ASP A 354 18.60 -7.54 17.85
CA ASP A 354 18.48 -6.10 17.69
C ASP A 354 18.06 -5.69 16.26
N GLU A 355 17.68 -4.45 16.13
CA GLU A 355 17.16 -3.89 14.89
C GLU A 355 18.25 -3.68 13.83
N GLU A 356 19.53 -3.69 14.20
CA GLU A 356 20.67 -3.60 13.27
C GLU A 356 20.74 -4.83 12.37
N GLU A 357 20.37 -6.01 12.91
CA GLU A 357 20.33 -7.25 12.12
C GLU A 357 19.31 -7.17 10.97
N LEU A 358 18.20 -6.45 11.17
CA LEU A 358 17.20 -6.24 10.13
C LEU A 358 17.75 -5.36 9.01
N ALA A 359 18.52 -4.31 9.36
CA ALA A 359 19.19 -3.44 8.39
C ALA A 359 20.27 -4.20 7.61
N ASP A 360 21.07 -5.02 8.28
CA ASP A 360 22.08 -5.87 7.64
C ASP A 360 21.44 -6.87 6.67
N CYS A 361 20.37 -7.54 7.10
CA CYS A 361 19.63 -8.46 6.26
C CYS A 361 19.14 -7.77 4.97
N TYR A 362 18.55 -6.58 5.09
CA TYR A 362 18.10 -5.80 3.94
C TYR A 362 19.25 -5.47 2.99
N THR A 363 20.33 -4.84 3.49
CA THR A 363 21.44 -4.35 2.64
C THR A 363 22.22 -5.47 1.99
N GLN A 364 22.39 -6.62 2.64
CA GLN A 364 23.00 -7.80 2.05
C GLN A 364 22.16 -8.41 0.93
N ARG A 365 20.85 -8.48 1.13
CA ARG A 365 19.91 -9.11 0.17
C ARG A 365 19.57 -8.23 -1.01
N LYS A 366 19.48 -6.90 -0.80
CA LYS A 366 19.12 -5.90 -1.81
C LYS A 366 20.32 -5.13 -2.38
N GLY A 367 21.54 -5.44 -1.98
CA GLY A 367 22.77 -4.76 -2.40
C GLY A 367 23.25 -5.11 -3.82
N PHE A 368 22.40 -5.58 -4.73
CA PHE A 368 22.77 -5.87 -6.13
C PHE A 368 22.27 -4.75 -7.04
N ALA A 369 23.22 -3.98 -7.59
CA ALA A 369 22.93 -2.88 -8.50
C ALA A 369 22.83 -3.35 -9.96
N TYR A 370 21.92 -2.74 -10.69
CA TYR A 370 21.64 -2.97 -12.12
C TYR A 370 22.02 -1.74 -12.90
N ASP A 371 22.93 -1.87 -13.86
CA ASP A 371 23.34 -0.77 -14.71
C ASP A 371 22.44 -0.62 -15.96
N ARG A 372 22.65 0.47 -16.71
CA ARG A 372 21.92 0.78 -17.95
C ARG A 372 22.11 -0.24 -19.09
N HIS A 373 23.08 -1.15 -18.97
CA HIS A 373 23.36 -2.22 -19.92
C HIS A 373 22.79 -3.57 -19.46
N GLY A 374 22.11 -3.59 -18.29
CA GLY A 374 21.56 -4.80 -17.68
C GLY A 374 22.58 -5.66 -16.94
N LYS A 375 23.80 -5.15 -16.73
CA LYS A 375 24.81 -5.85 -15.95
C LYS A 375 24.51 -5.72 -14.45
N VAL A 376 24.65 -6.83 -13.74
CA VAL A 376 24.41 -6.92 -12.29
C VAL A 376 25.74 -6.96 -11.56
N SER A 377 25.86 -6.23 -10.47
CA SER A 377 27.01 -6.27 -9.57
C SER A 377 26.60 -6.09 -8.12
N GLN A 378 27.30 -6.77 -7.21
CA GLN A 378 27.10 -6.53 -5.78
C GLN A 378 27.74 -5.21 -5.40
N GLN A 379 26.96 -4.29 -4.82
CA GLN A 379 27.32 -2.91 -4.49
C GLN A 379 26.74 -2.52 -3.13
N SER A 380 26.91 -3.38 -2.13
CA SER A 380 26.34 -3.15 -0.78
C SER A 380 26.93 -1.89 -0.12
N ASP A 381 28.20 -1.58 -0.35
CA ASP A 381 28.85 -0.38 0.18
C ASP A 381 28.27 0.90 -0.45
N LEU A 382 28.04 0.88 -1.77
CA LEU A 382 27.37 1.98 -2.46
C LEU A 382 25.92 2.15 -1.95
N LEU A 383 25.19 1.03 -1.79
CA LEU A 383 23.82 1.09 -1.25
C LEU A 383 23.80 1.74 0.13
N ASN A 384 24.69 1.32 1.04
CA ASN A 384 24.78 1.91 2.37
C ASN A 384 25.04 3.42 2.32
N ARG A 385 25.96 3.87 1.43
CA ARG A 385 26.26 5.29 1.30
C ARG A 385 25.10 6.10 0.69
N VAL A 386 24.40 5.55 -0.31
CA VAL A 386 23.23 6.22 -0.90
C VAL A 386 22.09 6.33 0.11
N LEU A 387 21.94 5.35 1.00
CA LEU A 387 20.94 5.39 2.08
C LEU A 387 21.17 6.54 3.08
N GLU A 388 22.41 7.03 3.24
CA GLU A 388 22.72 8.19 4.09
C GLU A 388 22.08 9.49 3.57
N ASP A 389 21.88 9.60 2.26
CA ASP A 389 21.33 10.80 1.61
C ASP A 389 19.77 10.75 1.48
N VAL A 390 19.13 9.62 1.78
CA VAL A 390 17.67 9.44 1.63
C VAL A 390 16.89 10.29 2.64
N ASP A 391 15.96 11.12 2.15
CA ASP A 391 15.11 11.98 2.98
C ASP A 391 13.73 11.38 3.28
N LEU A 392 13.26 10.44 2.45
CA LEU A 392 12.01 9.72 2.64
C LEU A 392 12.02 8.38 1.93
N ALA A 393 11.20 7.44 2.43
CA ALA A 393 10.93 6.16 1.77
C ALA A 393 9.47 6.11 1.32
N TYR A 394 9.19 5.44 0.18
CA TYR A 394 7.89 5.52 -0.47
C TYR A 394 7.54 4.28 -1.28
N GLN A 395 6.26 3.91 -1.25
CA GLN A 395 5.65 2.99 -2.22
C GLN A 395 4.20 3.35 -2.53
N ASN A 396 3.71 2.85 -3.67
CA ASN A 396 2.29 2.89 -4.03
C ASN A 396 1.54 1.69 -3.44
N LEU A 397 0.24 1.87 -3.24
CA LEU A 397 -0.74 0.83 -2.93
C LEU A 397 -1.81 0.89 -4.04
N ASP A 398 -1.83 -0.14 -4.89
CA ASP A 398 -2.59 -0.13 -6.14
C ASP A 398 -3.72 -1.18 -6.19
N SER A 399 -3.98 -1.91 -5.10
CA SER A 399 -5.05 -2.92 -5.02
C SER A 399 -5.85 -2.78 -3.75
N VAL A 400 -7.18 -2.86 -3.87
CA VAL A 400 -8.12 -2.77 -2.73
C VAL A 400 -7.93 -3.95 -1.77
N GLU A 401 -7.68 -5.15 -2.29
CA GLU A 401 -7.50 -6.37 -1.49
C GLU A 401 -6.21 -6.32 -0.66
N LEU A 402 -5.20 -5.60 -1.15
CA LEU A 402 -3.90 -5.48 -0.50
C LEU A 402 -3.86 -4.22 0.37
N GLY A 403 -3.44 -4.39 1.61
CA GLY A 403 -3.08 -3.30 2.50
C GLY A 403 -1.62 -3.38 2.90
N VAL A 404 -1.11 -2.36 3.55
CA VAL A 404 0.26 -2.40 4.07
C VAL A 404 0.44 -3.45 5.16
N THR A 405 -0.64 -3.83 5.85
CA THR A 405 -0.66 -4.90 6.85
C THR A 405 -0.97 -6.29 6.27
N THR A 406 -1.33 -6.38 4.98
CA THR A 406 -1.68 -7.65 4.34
C THR A 406 -0.45 -8.43 3.86
N VAL A 407 0.57 -7.74 3.36
CA VAL A 407 1.72 -8.33 2.66
C VAL A 407 3.00 -8.13 3.47
N ASP A 408 3.59 -9.23 3.92
CA ASP A 408 4.83 -9.24 4.71
C ASP A 408 6.05 -8.68 3.95
N HIS A 409 6.07 -8.81 2.64
CA HIS A 409 7.13 -8.24 1.80
C HIS A 409 7.13 -6.70 1.81
N TYR A 410 6.01 -6.05 2.15
CA TYR A 410 5.94 -4.59 2.22
C TYR A 410 6.79 -4.07 3.38
N PHE A 411 6.53 -4.50 4.63
CA PHE A 411 7.41 -4.11 5.73
C PHE A 411 8.82 -4.70 5.58
N GLY A 412 8.95 -5.88 4.98
CA GLY A 412 10.25 -6.50 4.72
C GLY A 412 11.12 -5.67 3.78
N THR A 413 10.55 -4.99 2.80
CA THR A 413 11.30 -4.19 1.81
C THR A 413 11.31 -2.70 2.17
N LEU A 414 10.14 -2.05 2.24
CA LEU A 414 10.06 -0.62 2.54
C LEU A 414 10.47 -0.33 4.00
N GLY A 415 10.02 -1.16 4.94
CA GLY A 415 10.48 -1.08 6.32
C GLY A 415 11.98 -1.40 6.46
N GLY A 416 12.46 -2.40 5.72
CA GLY A 416 13.90 -2.69 5.64
C GLY A 416 14.74 -1.50 5.13
N ILE A 417 14.23 -0.74 4.15
CA ILE A 417 14.83 0.53 3.71
C ILE A 417 14.85 1.52 4.87
N SER A 418 13.71 1.75 5.52
CA SER A 418 13.61 2.72 6.63
C SER A 418 14.61 2.39 7.75
N ARG A 419 14.74 1.12 8.11
CA ARG A 419 15.72 0.68 9.11
C ARG A 419 17.16 0.88 8.65
N ALA A 420 17.47 0.56 7.39
CA ALA A 420 18.81 0.76 6.84
C ALA A 420 19.18 2.25 6.72
N VAL A 421 18.21 3.12 6.37
CA VAL A 421 18.38 4.59 6.37
C VAL A 421 18.62 5.09 7.78
N GLN A 422 17.84 4.67 8.76
CA GLN A 422 18.03 5.06 10.16
C GLN A 422 19.43 4.69 10.67
N ARG A 423 19.92 3.49 10.34
CA ARG A 423 21.28 3.09 10.67
C ARG A 423 22.33 3.98 9.99
N ALA A 424 22.17 4.25 8.70
CA ALA A 424 23.14 5.01 7.92
C ALA A 424 23.19 6.50 8.30
N ARG A 425 22.02 7.13 8.51
CA ARG A 425 21.91 8.56 8.89
C ARG A 425 21.99 8.82 10.40
N GLY A 426 21.65 7.83 11.22
CA GLY A 426 21.47 8.00 12.68
C GLY A 426 20.13 8.59 13.08
N GLU A 427 19.20 8.82 12.12
CA GLU A 427 17.85 9.35 12.36
C GLU A 427 16.81 8.66 11.45
N ARG A 428 15.56 8.67 11.88
CA ARG A 428 14.44 8.15 11.09
C ARG A 428 14.05 9.14 10.00
N VAL A 429 13.59 8.61 8.87
CA VAL A 429 12.98 9.39 7.80
C VAL A 429 11.51 9.00 7.65
N PRO A 430 10.65 9.92 7.16
CA PRO A 430 9.25 9.61 6.94
C PRO A 430 9.09 8.49 5.91
N VAL A 431 8.13 7.62 6.18
CA VAL A 431 7.68 6.57 5.26
C VAL A 431 6.30 6.94 4.77
N TYR A 432 6.15 7.11 3.44
CA TYR A 432 4.89 7.46 2.82
C TYR A 432 4.33 6.31 1.99
N ILE A 433 3.02 6.17 2.04
CA ILE A 433 2.21 5.25 1.25
C ILE A 433 1.25 6.08 0.41
N ALA A 434 1.29 5.91 -0.91
CA ALA A 434 0.27 6.50 -1.78
C ALA A 434 -0.81 5.47 -2.07
N ASP A 435 -1.97 5.72 -1.51
CA ASP A 435 -3.15 4.89 -1.71
C ASP A 435 -3.90 5.37 -2.97
N HIS A 436 -3.88 4.54 -3.99
CA HIS A 436 -4.56 4.74 -5.27
C HIS A 436 -5.76 3.81 -5.43
N THR A 437 -6.21 3.15 -4.38
CA THR A 437 -7.29 2.16 -4.42
C THR A 437 -8.67 2.78 -4.52
N SER A 438 -8.87 3.97 -3.94
CA SER A 438 -10.10 4.74 -4.08
C SER A 438 -10.13 5.52 -5.39
N GLY A 439 -11.31 5.66 -5.99
CA GLY A 439 -11.51 6.49 -7.19
C GLY A 439 -11.03 7.94 -6.96
N GLY A 440 -10.43 8.55 -7.99
CA GLY A 440 -9.95 9.93 -7.93
C GLY A 440 -8.42 10.08 -7.99
N THR A 441 -7.89 11.09 -7.31
CA THR A 441 -6.47 11.47 -7.44
C THR A 441 -5.49 10.64 -6.60
N GLY A 442 -5.98 9.71 -5.77
CA GLY A 442 -5.17 9.01 -4.78
C GLY A 442 -4.80 9.92 -3.59
N ARG A 443 -4.26 9.34 -2.53
CA ARG A 443 -3.88 10.08 -1.32
C ARG A 443 -2.53 9.59 -0.79
N VAL A 444 -1.61 10.52 -0.54
CA VAL A 444 -0.33 10.22 0.10
C VAL A 444 -0.49 10.35 1.62
N ARG A 445 -0.29 9.24 2.33
CA ARG A 445 -0.34 9.15 3.81
C ARG A 445 1.03 8.80 4.37
N THR A 446 1.27 9.16 5.61
CA THR A 446 2.36 8.54 6.38
C THR A 446 2.01 7.06 6.63
N LEU A 447 3.02 6.25 6.93
CA LEU A 447 2.79 4.85 7.28
C LEU A 447 1.84 4.72 8.48
N ASN A 448 2.01 5.55 9.52
CA ASN A 448 1.13 5.53 10.69
C ASN A 448 -0.33 5.85 10.33
N GLU A 449 -0.57 6.85 9.48
CA GLU A 449 -1.93 7.15 8.99
C GLU A 449 -2.53 5.96 8.24
N GLN A 450 -1.75 5.28 7.40
CA GLN A 450 -2.22 4.13 6.62
C GLN A 450 -2.50 2.90 7.51
N VAL A 451 -1.60 2.57 8.42
CA VAL A 451 -1.80 1.46 9.38
C VAL A 451 -3.02 1.73 10.27
N ALA A 452 -3.17 2.96 10.74
CA ALA A 452 -4.34 3.36 11.55
C ALA A 452 -5.66 3.22 10.77
N LEU A 453 -5.68 3.61 9.49
CA LEU A 453 -6.84 3.45 8.61
C LEU A 453 -7.18 1.96 8.42
N GLU A 454 -6.19 1.13 8.06
CA GLU A 454 -6.40 -0.31 7.85
C GLU A 454 -6.82 -1.03 9.14
N THR A 455 -6.26 -0.65 10.28
CA THR A 455 -6.69 -1.20 11.58
C THR A 455 -8.16 -0.93 11.83
N ARG A 456 -8.64 0.29 11.60
CA ARG A 456 -10.06 0.65 11.80
C ARG A 456 -11.01 0.04 10.79
N THR A 457 -10.61 0.01 9.52
CA THR A 457 -11.48 -0.43 8.43
C THR A 457 -11.47 -1.94 8.22
N ARG A 458 -10.41 -2.63 8.68
CA ARG A 458 -10.27 -4.09 8.57
C ARG A 458 -10.25 -4.74 9.95
N LEU A 459 -9.11 -4.77 10.64
CA LEU A 459 -8.89 -5.56 11.84
C LEU A 459 -9.91 -5.32 12.96
N LEU A 460 -10.28 -4.07 13.22
CA LEU A 460 -11.27 -3.71 14.25
C LEU A 460 -12.71 -3.60 13.70
N ASN A 461 -12.90 -3.81 12.40
CA ASN A 461 -14.22 -3.73 11.79
C ASN A 461 -14.91 -5.10 11.81
N PRO A 462 -16.05 -5.24 12.55
CA PRO A 462 -16.78 -6.50 12.59
C PRO A 462 -17.18 -7.03 11.21
N LYS A 463 -17.52 -6.14 10.26
CA LYS A 463 -17.85 -6.55 8.89
C LYS A 463 -16.69 -7.32 8.23
N TRP A 464 -15.43 -6.91 8.50
CA TRP A 464 -14.25 -7.58 7.94
C TRP A 464 -13.89 -8.85 8.71
N TYR A 465 -13.68 -8.76 10.04
CA TYR A 465 -13.18 -9.92 10.77
C TYR A 465 -14.22 -11.06 10.88
N GLU A 466 -15.52 -10.77 10.96
CA GLU A 466 -16.55 -11.82 10.90
C GLU A 466 -16.52 -12.52 9.54
N SER A 467 -16.40 -11.78 8.43
CA SER A 467 -16.28 -12.40 7.11
C SER A 467 -15.01 -13.26 6.97
N MET A 468 -13.90 -12.89 7.65
CA MET A 468 -12.72 -13.74 7.72
C MET A 468 -13.01 -15.02 8.54
N LEU A 469 -13.68 -14.90 9.69
CA LEU A 469 -14.01 -16.06 10.55
C LEU A 469 -14.92 -17.07 9.86
N ASP A 470 -15.76 -16.65 8.91
CA ASP A 470 -16.59 -17.55 8.09
C ASP A 470 -15.72 -18.49 7.22
N HIS A 471 -14.46 -18.10 6.91
CA HIS A 471 -13.48 -18.97 6.24
C HIS A 471 -12.72 -19.90 7.21
N GLY A 472 -13.12 -19.96 8.47
CA GLY A 472 -12.59 -20.90 9.46
C GLY A 472 -11.08 -20.79 9.67
N TYR A 473 -10.37 -21.90 9.49
CA TYR A 473 -8.93 -22.00 9.72
C TYR A 473 -8.12 -20.90 8.99
N GLU A 474 -8.42 -20.67 7.71
CA GLU A 474 -7.70 -19.69 6.90
C GLU A 474 -8.01 -18.25 7.31
N GLY A 475 -9.25 -17.95 7.68
CA GLY A 475 -9.62 -16.62 8.13
C GLY A 475 -8.89 -16.18 9.40
N VAL A 476 -8.75 -17.08 10.39
CA VAL A 476 -7.95 -16.81 11.60
C VAL A 476 -6.47 -16.62 11.25
N ARG A 477 -5.94 -17.41 10.30
CA ARG A 477 -4.57 -17.24 9.82
C ARG A 477 -4.35 -15.87 9.17
N GLN A 478 -5.34 -15.34 8.44
CA GLN A 478 -5.25 -13.99 7.86
C GLN A 478 -5.25 -12.91 8.94
N ILE A 479 -6.11 -13.01 9.95
CA ILE A 479 -6.12 -12.06 11.09
C ILE A 479 -4.75 -12.06 11.80
N GLU A 480 -4.20 -13.25 12.08
CA GLU A 480 -2.87 -13.39 12.68
C GLU A 480 -1.78 -12.75 11.80
N ALA A 481 -1.80 -12.98 10.48
CA ALA A 481 -0.83 -12.43 9.55
C ALA A 481 -0.85 -10.89 9.55
N HIS A 482 -2.04 -10.27 9.57
CA HIS A 482 -2.16 -8.82 9.67
C HIS A 482 -1.52 -8.25 10.95
N ILE A 483 -1.72 -8.93 12.10
CA ILE A 483 -1.12 -8.52 13.38
C ILE A 483 0.40 -8.70 13.35
N THR A 484 0.88 -9.82 12.81
CA THR A 484 2.31 -10.06 12.61
C THR A 484 2.96 -9.00 11.71
N ASN A 485 2.29 -8.62 10.62
CA ASN A 485 2.78 -7.57 9.71
C ASN A 485 2.75 -6.19 10.38
N THR A 486 1.75 -5.90 11.21
CA THR A 486 1.70 -4.67 12.02
C THR A 486 2.91 -4.58 12.95
N MET A 487 3.25 -5.69 13.63
CA MET A 487 4.46 -5.76 14.44
C MET A 487 5.73 -5.60 13.57
N GLY A 488 5.73 -6.16 12.36
CA GLY A 488 6.81 -5.98 11.40
C GLY A 488 7.07 -4.52 11.04
N TRP A 489 6.03 -3.73 10.89
CA TRP A 489 6.15 -2.28 10.70
C TRP A 489 6.72 -1.57 11.92
N SER A 490 6.31 -1.93 13.14
CA SER A 490 6.95 -1.39 14.36
C SER A 490 8.43 -1.70 14.43
N ALA A 491 8.82 -2.95 14.18
CA ALA A 491 10.21 -3.39 14.23
C ALA A 491 11.10 -2.68 13.20
N THR A 492 10.55 -2.37 12.03
CA THR A 492 11.32 -1.80 10.93
C THR A 492 11.28 -0.28 10.86
N THR A 493 10.20 0.36 11.28
CA THR A 493 10.03 1.81 11.18
C THR A 493 9.84 2.50 12.53
N GLY A 494 9.23 1.81 13.50
CA GLY A 494 8.79 2.39 14.76
C GLY A 494 7.58 3.33 14.61
N ASP A 495 6.83 3.22 13.51
CA ASP A 495 5.80 4.18 13.08
C ASP A 495 4.38 3.65 13.24
N VAL A 496 4.15 2.73 14.19
CA VAL A 496 2.82 2.23 14.53
C VAL A 496 2.37 2.80 15.86
N ALA A 497 1.19 3.40 15.88
CA ALA A 497 0.65 4.01 17.10
C ALA A 497 0.33 2.95 18.17
N PRO A 498 0.68 3.18 19.46
CA PRO A 498 0.47 2.23 20.55
C PRO A 498 -0.97 1.75 20.73
N TRP A 499 -1.97 2.61 20.48
CA TRP A 499 -3.38 2.26 20.59
C TRP A 499 -3.79 1.10 19.67
N VAL A 500 -3.09 0.90 18.55
CA VAL A 500 -3.34 -0.22 17.64
C VAL A 500 -3.20 -1.55 18.37
N TYR A 501 -2.09 -1.73 19.09
CA TYR A 501 -1.85 -2.96 19.86
C TYR A 501 -2.83 -3.14 21.02
N GLN A 502 -3.16 -2.05 21.71
CA GLN A 502 -4.15 -2.07 22.78
C GLN A 502 -5.50 -2.60 22.28
N GLN A 503 -6.01 -2.00 21.20
CA GLN A 503 -7.31 -2.38 20.62
C GLN A 503 -7.31 -3.79 20.02
N LEU A 504 -6.22 -4.21 19.39
CA LEU A 504 -6.08 -5.58 18.88
C LEU A 504 -6.05 -6.60 20.00
N SER A 505 -5.35 -6.29 21.11
CA SER A 505 -5.32 -7.15 22.30
C SER A 505 -6.70 -7.28 22.94
N GLU A 506 -7.41 -6.16 23.12
CA GLU A 506 -8.77 -6.14 23.66
C GLU A 506 -9.75 -6.94 22.79
N THR A 507 -9.67 -6.79 21.46
CA THR A 507 -10.60 -7.41 20.52
C THR A 507 -10.38 -8.91 20.36
N PHE A 508 -9.13 -9.36 20.22
CA PHE A 508 -8.84 -10.72 19.77
C PHE A 508 -8.32 -11.66 20.85
N VAL A 509 -7.75 -11.12 21.96
CA VAL A 509 -7.11 -11.93 23.00
C VAL A 509 -7.80 -11.79 24.34
N LEU A 510 -8.10 -10.57 24.78
CA LEU A 510 -8.70 -10.32 26.09
C LEU A 510 -10.21 -10.59 26.11
N ASP A 511 -10.90 -10.45 24.98
CA ASP A 511 -12.29 -10.92 24.84
C ASP A 511 -12.33 -12.45 24.86
N GLU A 512 -12.92 -13.04 25.90
CA GLU A 512 -12.96 -14.50 26.11
C GLU A 512 -13.73 -15.23 25.02
N ASP A 513 -14.83 -14.65 24.55
CA ASP A 513 -15.68 -15.28 23.52
C ASP A 513 -14.97 -15.27 22.16
N MET A 514 -14.35 -14.16 21.79
CA MET A 514 -13.53 -14.06 20.58
C MET A 514 -12.33 -15.00 20.64
N ARG A 515 -11.57 -14.99 21.75
CA ARG A 515 -10.41 -15.87 21.94
C ARG A 515 -10.79 -17.35 21.78
N ARG A 516 -11.91 -17.77 22.39
CA ARG A 516 -12.42 -19.14 22.24
C ARG A 516 -12.77 -19.48 20.80
N ARG A 517 -13.49 -18.59 20.09
CA ARG A 517 -13.82 -18.77 18.66
C ARG A 517 -12.56 -18.93 17.80
N LEU A 518 -11.56 -18.10 18.01
CA LEU A 518 -10.30 -18.19 17.29
C LEU A 518 -9.58 -19.52 17.55
N ALA A 519 -9.54 -19.97 18.82
CA ALA A 519 -8.94 -21.24 19.21
C ALA A 519 -9.67 -22.46 18.62
N GLU A 520 -11.00 -22.41 18.58
CA GLU A 520 -11.82 -23.48 17.99
C GLU A 520 -11.60 -23.59 16.46
N LEU A 521 -11.45 -22.46 15.76
CA LEU A 521 -11.27 -22.41 14.30
C LEU A 521 -9.82 -22.71 13.89
N ASN A 522 -8.83 -22.12 14.58
CA ASN A 522 -7.40 -22.32 14.30
C ASN A 522 -6.55 -22.09 15.56
N PRO A 523 -6.34 -23.10 16.39
CA PRO A 523 -5.61 -22.96 17.65
C PRO A 523 -4.15 -22.51 17.45
N VAL A 524 -3.52 -22.91 16.35
CA VAL A 524 -2.12 -22.52 16.06
C VAL A 524 -2.01 -21.02 15.81
N SER A 525 -2.86 -20.46 14.94
CA SER A 525 -2.84 -19.03 14.65
C SER A 525 -3.38 -18.20 15.82
N ALA A 526 -4.32 -18.72 16.62
CA ALA A 526 -4.79 -18.04 17.82
C ALA A 526 -3.68 -17.89 18.88
N ALA A 527 -2.93 -18.94 19.17
CA ALA A 527 -1.80 -18.88 20.09
C ALA A 527 -0.68 -17.95 19.55
N ARG A 528 -0.39 -18.05 18.25
CA ARG A 528 0.61 -17.21 17.60
C ARG A 528 0.25 -15.73 17.62
N LEU A 529 -1.03 -15.39 17.39
CA LEU A 529 -1.54 -14.02 17.49
C LEU A 529 -1.31 -13.42 18.89
N ALA A 530 -1.66 -14.17 19.96
CA ALA A 530 -1.41 -13.73 21.32
C ALA A 530 0.10 -13.54 21.60
N ASN A 531 0.94 -14.47 21.15
CA ASN A 531 2.39 -14.37 21.31
C ASN A 531 2.98 -13.17 20.57
N ARG A 532 2.45 -12.79 19.38
CA ARG A 532 2.88 -11.58 18.67
C ARG A 532 2.55 -10.29 19.42
N LEU A 533 1.40 -10.22 20.07
CA LEU A 533 1.03 -9.06 20.91
C LEU A 533 1.86 -8.96 22.18
N ILE A 534 2.18 -10.11 22.80
CA ILE A 534 3.11 -10.19 23.93
C ILE A 534 4.52 -9.75 23.48
N GLU A 535 5.03 -10.27 22.37
CA GLU A 535 6.32 -9.89 21.80
C GLU A 535 6.39 -8.37 21.51
N ALA A 536 5.33 -7.80 20.95
CA ALA A 536 5.26 -6.35 20.67
C ALA A 536 5.35 -5.52 21.97
N GLN A 537 4.76 -5.99 23.06
CA GLN A 537 4.89 -5.35 24.37
C GLN A 537 6.30 -5.52 24.95
N GLU A 538 6.88 -6.72 24.88
CA GLU A 538 8.23 -7.00 25.39
C GLU A 538 9.32 -6.21 24.64
N ARG A 539 9.07 -5.88 23.38
CA ARG A 539 9.92 -5.01 22.54
C ARG A 539 9.61 -3.52 22.69
N GLU A 540 8.73 -3.16 23.63
CA GLU A 540 8.36 -1.78 23.94
C GLU A 540 7.71 -1.01 22.77
N TYR A 541 7.03 -1.71 21.82
CA TYR A 541 6.28 -1.05 20.75
C TYR A 541 4.98 -0.42 21.23
N TRP A 542 4.50 -0.84 22.40
CA TRP A 542 3.38 -0.21 23.10
C TRP A 542 3.53 -0.38 24.62
N GLY A 543 2.95 0.55 25.37
CA GLY A 543 2.98 0.54 26.83
C GLY A 543 1.60 0.14 27.37
N ALA A 544 1.41 -1.14 27.70
CA ALA A 544 0.25 -1.60 28.44
C ALA A 544 0.46 -1.41 29.94
N ASP A 545 -0.64 -1.26 30.70
CA ASP A 545 -0.57 -1.34 32.15
C ASP A 545 -0.30 -2.78 32.64
N GLU A 546 0.16 -2.93 33.89
CA GLU A 546 0.52 -4.24 34.46
C GLU A 546 -0.67 -5.23 34.45
N GLU A 547 -1.90 -4.75 34.65
CA GLU A 547 -3.11 -5.59 34.66
C GLU A 547 -3.39 -6.16 33.26
N SER A 548 -3.28 -5.33 32.24
CA SER A 548 -3.43 -5.71 30.81
C SER A 548 -2.33 -6.70 30.38
N ILE A 549 -1.09 -6.48 30.78
CA ILE A 549 0.02 -7.39 30.48
C ILE A 549 -0.20 -8.77 31.12
N ASP A 550 -0.57 -8.80 32.40
CA ASP A 550 -0.85 -10.05 33.10
C ASP A 550 -2.06 -10.80 32.53
N ALA A 551 -3.09 -10.07 32.09
CA ALA A 551 -4.24 -10.66 31.42
C ALA A 551 -3.86 -11.24 30.05
N LEU A 552 -3.05 -10.52 29.26
CA LEU A 552 -2.57 -10.96 27.95
C LEU A 552 -1.69 -12.23 28.06
N ARG A 553 -0.80 -12.29 29.06
CA ARG A 553 0.05 -13.47 29.30
C ARG A 553 -0.79 -14.69 29.69
N ARG A 554 -1.75 -14.52 30.63
CA ARG A 554 -2.66 -15.62 30.99
C ARG A 554 -3.47 -16.11 29.81
N ALA A 555 -3.99 -15.21 28.99
CA ALA A 555 -4.72 -15.57 27.77
C ALA A 555 -3.84 -16.31 26.75
N GLY A 556 -2.57 -15.94 26.65
CA GLY A 556 -1.57 -16.65 25.85
C GLY A 556 -1.31 -18.07 26.35
N GLU A 557 -1.12 -18.24 27.66
CA GLU A 557 -0.97 -19.54 28.32
C GLU A 557 -2.19 -20.44 28.10
N ASP A 558 -3.42 -19.88 28.26
CA ASP A 558 -4.67 -20.60 27.99
C ASP A 558 -4.75 -21.12 26.53
N LEU A 559 -4.28 -20.31 25.57
CA LEU A 559 -4.26 -20.69 24.14
C LEU A 559 -3.21 -21.76 23.85
N GLU A 560 -2.05 -21.71 24.48
CA GLU A 560 -1.01 -22.74 24.38
C GLU A 560 -1.49 -24.06 24.98
N ASP A 561 -2.09 -24.03 26.18
CA ASP A 561 -2.72 -25.19 26.81
C ASP A 561 -3.79 -25.82 25.91
N PHE A 562 -4.64 -25.00 25.31
CA PHE A 562 -5.65 -25.45 24.36
C PHE A 562 -5.01 -26.12 23.14
N LEU A 563 -3.95 -25.54 22.58
CA LEU A 563 -3.21 -26.08 21.44
C LEU A 563 -2.55 -27.43 21.78
N GLU A 564 -2.04 -27.59 23.00
CA GLU A 564 -1.42 -28.83 23.50
C GLU A 564 -2.46 -29.89 23.93
N GLY A 565 -3.75 -29.54 23.92
CA GLY A 565 -4.84 -30.41 24.34
C GLY A 565 -4.93 -30.58 25.87
N VAL A 566 -4.34 -29.66 26.62
CA VAL A 566 -4.47 -29.57 28.08
C VAL A 566 -5.83 -28.96 28.40
N THR A 567 -6.84 -29.80 28.57
CA THR A 567 -8.14 -29.36 29.07
C THR A 567 -8.05 -29.26 30.58
N GLY A 568 -7.82 -28.06 31.11
CA GLY A 568 -7.94 -27.80 32.53
C GLY A 568 -9.41 -28.01 32.95
N GLU A 569 -9.72 -29.07 33.67
CA GLU A 569 -10.88 -29.09 34.54
C GLU A 569 -10.66 -27.96 35.55
N VAL A 570 -11.30 -26.82 35.33
CA VAL A 570 -11.46 -25.84 36.40
C VAL A 570 -12.25 -26.54 37.49
N ALA A 571 -11.54 -26.96 38.55
CA ALA A 571 -12.18 -27.44 39.74
C ALA A 571 -13.15 -26.37 40.25
N ALA A 572 -14.45 -26.73 40.28
CA ALA A 572 -15.56 -25.93 40.74
C ALA A 572 -15.41 -25.42 42.18
#